data_72078edfa6a56d2d3598851f3f80c4b2
#
_entry.id   72078edfa6a56d2d3598851f3f80c4b2
#
_cell.length_a   1.000
_cell.length_b   1.000
_cell.length_c   1.000
_cell.angle_alpha   90.00
_cell.angle_beta   90.00
_cell.angle_gamma   90.00
#
_symmetry.space_group_name_H-M   'P 1'
#
loop_
_entity.id
_entity.type
_entity.pdbx_description
1 polymer ?
#
loop_
_entity_poly.entity_id
_entity_poly.type
_entity_poly.pdbx_seq_one_letter_code
_entity_poly.pdbx_strand_id
1 'polypeptide(L)'
;MNKMYDICITGGGTAGCAAAYIASKLGLKTALVEKNNYLGGLMTGGLVLPVMKSEDENINVEFYKSLVSNLKKINGAIEYFDNNDGWFNPELLKITLDKMLKSVGVDIYFEMEPVKVHKRNSLIKYIDFSSNILSLSIYSKYFIDSTGDAKIFKLLGQKFYQENEEKQPASLRFLVANVDIKKLKDFLIETDKNKDVTNFCTYNGKIHLTTAYTWDEKNWGLKPLFEKALQNGDLTPFDTAYFQLFTVAGADGLVAFNCPRLRNFDVNSPLDYSNAIIEAREAIYRIFLFVKKYFKGFENAYISNIAPITGKRETNKIIAKKQYTIEDMKNEMPEEPILCGDYPIDIHSNKKDGSILKTNGKYYLTIDSLMSKDYNNLYAAGRNLGADNRTQGALRIEKNCMSMGEGVSKHIYKILNFIN
;
A
#
# COMPACT_ATOMS: atom_id res chain seq x y z
N MET A 1 -6.45 -35.03 11.87
CA MET A 1 -7.54 -34.04 11.94
C MET A 1 -7.03 -32.74 11.33
N ASN A 2 -7.77 -32.15 10.41
CA ASN A 2 -7.40 -30.84 9.84
C ASN A 2 -7.49 -29.78 10.94
N LYS A 3 -6.47 -28.94 11.06
CA LYS A 3 -6.43 -27.85 12.04
C LYS A 3 -7.57 -26.86 11.72
N MET A 4 -8.42 -26.58 12.70
CA MET A 4 -9.49 -25.59 12.58
C MET A 4 -9.01 -24.26 13.15
N TYR A 5 -9.10 -23.20 12.35
CA TYR A 5 -8.79 -21.83 12.75
C TYR A 5 -10.06 -21.05 13.11
N ASP A 6 -9.92 -20.02 13.89
CA ASP A 6 -10.98 -19.04 14.12
C ASP A 6 -11.06 -18.07 12.97
N ILE A 7 -9.90 -17.63 12.47
CA ILE A 7 -9.77 -16.72 11.32
C ILE A 7 -8.71 -17.24 10.35
N CYS A 8 -9.06 -17.29 9.07
CA CYS A 8 -8.13 -17.46 7.95
C CYS A 8 -8.06 -16.15 7.15
N ILE A 9 -6.87 -15.58 7.04
CA ILE A 9 -6.60 -14.35 6.32
C ILE A 9 -5.82 -14.68 5.06
N THR A 10 -6.32 -14.25 3.90
CA THR A 10 -5.66 -14.44 2.60
C THR A 10 -5.09 -13.11 2.13
N GLY A 11 -3.77 -13.05 1.97
CA GLY A 11 -3.01 -11.86 1.63
C GLY A 11 -2.29 -11.24 2.83
N GLY A 12 -0.96 -11.37 2.88
CA GLY A 12 -0.07 -10.81 3.91
C GLY A 12 0.37 -9.38 3.62
N GLY A 13 -0.51 -8.59 2.98
CA GLY A 13 -0.29 -7.16 2.77
C GLY A 13 -0.55 -6.35 4.04
N THR A 14 -0.63 -5.04 3.88
CA THR A 14 -0.80 -4.06 4.97
C THR A 14 -1.98 -4.41 5.90
N ALA A 15 -3.17 -4.61 5.32
CA ALA A 15 -4.38 -4.93 6.07
C ALA A 15 -4.34 -6.35 6.67
N GLY A 16 -3.82 -7.33 5.90
CA GLY A 16 -3.75 -8.72 6.36
C GLY A 16 -2.79 -8.93 7.51
N CYS A 17 -1.64 -8.25 7.52
CA CYS A 17 -0.72 -8.28 8.65
C CYS A 17 -1.35 -7.69 9.91
N ALA A 18 -2.06 -6.56 9.79
CA ALA A 18 -2.78 -5.94 10.91
C ALA A 18 -3.87 -6.87 11.45
N ALA A 19 -4.67 -7.45 10.53
CA ALA A 19 -5.71 -8.41 10.90
C ALA A 19 -5.14 -9.63 11.64
N ALA A 20 -4.07 -10.23 11.11
CA ALA A 20 -3.46 -11.42 11.70
C ALA A 20 -2.86 -11.13 13.09
N TYR A 21 -2.13 -10.02 13.22
CA TYR A 21 -1.52 -9.62 14.48
C TYR A 21 -2.56 -9.41 15.58
N ILE A 22 -3.60 -8.63 15.29
CA ILE A 22 -4.64 -8.30 16.27
C ILE A 22 -5.50 -9.53 16.60
N ALA A 23 -5.92 -10.32 15.59
CA ALA A 23 -6.69 -11.54 15.84
C ALA A 23 -5.96 -12.50 16.78
N SER A 24 -4.69 -12.77 16.50
CA SER A 24 -3.87 -13.66 17.31
C SER A 24 -3.58 -13.10 18.71
N LYS A 25 -3.32 -11.78 18.81
CA LYS A 25 -3.13 -11.10 20.10
C LYS A 25 -4.37 -11.18 20.99
N LEU A 26 -5.56 -11.21 20.41
CA LEU A 26 -6.83 -11.42 21.12
C LEU A 26 -7.08 -12.90 21.46
N GLY A 27 -6.17 -13.81 21.14
CA GLY A 27 -6.26 -15.24 21.45
C GLY A 27 -6.96 -16.10 20.40
N LEU A 28 -7.32 -15.54 19.22
CA LEU A 28 -7.91 -16.30 18.14
C LEU A 28 -6.85 -17.15 17.41
N LYS A 29 -7.17 -18.39 17.09
CA LYS A 29 -6.34 -19.26 16.25
C LYS A 29 -6.34 -18.72 14.83
N THR A 30 -5.22 -18.15 14.41
CA THR A 30 -5.10 -17.35 13.19
C THR A 30 -4.16 -17.99 12.17
N ALA A 31 -4.63 -18.16 10.92
CA ALA A 31 -3.81 -18.46 9.76
C ALA A 31 -3.70 -17.26 8.84
N LEU A 32 -2.49 -16.95 8.37
CA LEU A 32 -2.21 -15.96 7.34
C LEU A 32 -1.55 -16.64 6.15
N VAL A 33 -2.15 -16.50 4.97
CA VAL A 33 -1.66 -17.08 3.72
C VAL A 33 -1.23 -15.98 2.77
N GLU A 34 0.02 -16.03 2.30
CA GLU A 34 0.60 -15.04 1.39
C GLU A 34 1.22 -15.73 0.16
N LYS A 35 0.97 -15.17 -1.01
CA LYS A 35 1.49 -15.71 -2.29
C LYS A 35 2.98 -15.47 -2.52
N ASN A 36 3.53 -14.42 -1.91
CA ASN A 36 4.96 -14.13 -1.95
C ASN A 36 5.66 -14.78 -0.77
N ASN A 37 7.00 -14.73 -0.76
CA ASN A 37 7.83 -15.19 0.35
C ASN A 37 8.16 -14.08 1.37
N TYR A 38 7.35 -13.01 1.39
CA TYR A 38 7.48 -11.88 2.31
C TYR A 38 6.14 -11.25 2.63
N LEU A 39 6.04 -10.60 3.79
CA LEU A 39 4.91 -9.83 4.26
C LEU A 39 5.01 -8.35 3.85
N GLY A 40 3.93 -7.59 4.10
CA GLY A 40 3.85 -6.14 3.88
C GLY A 40 3.31 -5.73 2.51
N GLY A 41 3.15 -6.68 1.57
CA GLY A 41 2.51 -6.44 0.27
C GLY A 41 3.15 -5.28 -0.51
N LEU A 42 2.39 -4.20 -0.76
CA LEU A 42 2.90 -3.05 -1.51
C LEU A 42 3.94 -2.24 -0.74
N MET A 43 3.92 -2.20 0.59
CA MET A 43 4.94 -1.51 1.38
C MET A 43 6.34 -2.12 1.19
N THR A 44 6.41 -3.43 0.99
CA THR A 44 7.67 -4.18 0.81
C THR A 44 7.93 -4.48 -0.65
N GLY A 45 7.16 -5.36 -1.27
CA GLY A 45 7.35 -5.75 -2.67
C GLY A 45 7.01 -4.69 -3.69
N GLY A 46 6.12 -3.75 -3.38
CA GLY A 46 5.78 -2.62 -4.25
C GLY A 46 6.64 -1.38 -4.02
N LEU A 47 7.50 -1.39 -2.99
CA LEU A 47 8.31 -0.25 -2.55
C LEU A 47 7.45 1.02 -2.35
N VAL A 48 6.22 0.86 -1.84
CA VAL A 48 5.31 1.95 -1.53
C VAL A 48 5.65 2.48 -0.14
N LEU A 49 6.44 3.53 -0.10
CA LEU A 49 6.84 4.24 1.11
C LEU A 49 6.83 5.75 0.83
N PRO A 50 6.66 6.60 1.85
CA PRO A 50 6.32 6.28 3.25
C PRO A 50 4.85 5.93 3.45
N VAL A 51 4.47 5.46 4.64
CA VAL A 51 3.08 5.46 5.08
C VAL A 51 2.60 6.90 5.17
N MET A 52 1.52 7.23 4.47
CA MET A 52 0.98 8.57 4.46
C MET A 52 0.36 8.91 5.82
N LYS A 53 0.61 10.16 6.27
CA LYS A 53 0.02 10.68 7.50
C LYS A 53 -1.49 10.80 7.34
N SER A 54 -2.23 10.37 8.34
CA SER A 54 -3.66 10.60 8.51
C SER A 54 -3.94 10.76 9.99
N GLU A 55 -4.75 11.73 10.36
CA GLU A 55 -5.24 11.87 11.72
C GLU A 55 -6.04 10.63 12.10
N ASP A 56 -6.01 10.32 13.37
CA ASP A 56 -6.82 9.25 13.95
C ASP A 56 -7.32 9.69 15.31
N GLU A 57 -8.46 9.19 15.69
CA GLU A 57 -9.00 9.35 17.05
C GLU A 57 -8.67 8.12 17.92
N ASN A 58 -7.52 7.50 17.68
CA ASN A 58 -7.09 6.24 18.30
C ASN A 58 -8.00 5.04 17.96
N ILE A 59 -8.66 5.09 16.80
CA ILE A 59 -9.56 4.02 16.34
C ILE A 59 -8.74 3.01 15.52
N ASN A 60 -8.53 1.82 16.09
CA ASN A 60 -7.85 0.69 15.45
C ASN A 60 -6.46 1.06 14.87
N VAL A 61 -5.61 1.64 15.71
CA VAL A 61 -4.24 2.07 15.37
C VAL A 61 -3.16 1.33 16.16
N GLU A 62 -3.53 0.30 16.91
CA GLU A 62 -2.63 -0.46 17.77
C GLU A 62 -1.54 -1.16 16.97
N PHE A 63 -1.93 -1.80 15.85
CA PHE A 63 -0.97 -2.44 14.96
C PHE A 63 0.03 -1.44 14.39
N TYR A 64 -0.44 -0.30 13.86
CA TYR A 64 0.42 0.75 13.31
C TYR A 64 1.44 1.25 14.34
N LYS A 65 0.98 1.62 15.55
CA LYS A 65 1.85 2.07 16.64
C LYS A 65 2.90 1.02 17.02
N SER A 66 2.47 -0.26 17.11
CA SER A 66 3.37 -1.37 17.41
C SER A 66 4.41 -1.57 16.30
N LEU A 67 4.00 -1.48 15.04
CA LEU A 67 4.88 -1.63 13.87
C LEU A 67 5.96 -0.55 13.85
N VAL A 68 5.57 0.72 13.94
CA VAL A 68 6.49 1.85 13.95
C VAL A 68 7.46 1.77 15.12
N SER A 69 6.95 1.44 16.32
CA SER A 69 7.79 1.26 17.52
C SER A 69 8.86 0.16 17.33
N ASN A 70 8.48 -0.99 16.75
CA ASN A 70 9.43 -2.07 16.49
C ASN A 70 10.43 -1.73 15.38
N LEU A 71 10.02 -1.02 14.34
CA LEU A 71 10.92 -0.53 13.30
C LEU A 71 11.93 0.51 13.82
N LYS A 72 11.49 1.45 14.66
CA LYS A 72 12.39 2.44 15.30
C LYS A 72 13.49 1.77 16.14
N LYS A 73 13.20 0.67 16.86
CA LYS A 73 14.18 -0.09 17.65
C LYS A 73 15.35 -0.65 16.83
N ILE A 74 15.13 -0.90 15.54
CA ILE A 74 16.16 -1.44 14.63
C ILE A 74 16.61 -0.41 13.59
N ASN A 75 16.37 0.88 13.83
CA ASN A 75 16.62 1.98 12.90
C ASN A 75 15.91 1.83 11.53
N GLY A 76 14.81 1.09 11.49
CA GLY A 76 14.04 0.83 10.28
C GLY A 76 12.92 1.83 10.01
N ALA A 77 12.68 2.78 10.92
CA ALA A 77 11.76 3.89 10.72
C ALA A 77 12.27 5.18 11.34
N ILE A 78 11.85 6.31 10.79
CA ILE A 78 12.15 7.65 11.27
C ILE A 78 10.88 8.48 11.36
N GLU A 79 10.96 9.55 12.13
CA GLU A 79 9.96 10.63 12.13
C GLU A 79 10.49 11.78 11.27
N TYR A 80 9.68 12.21 10.32
CA TYR A 80 10.02 13.30 9.41
C TYR A 80 9.61 14.66 10.01
N PHE A 81 10.04 15.78 9.40
CA PHE A 81 9.81 17.12 9.92
C PHE A 81 8.33 17.52 10.09
N ASP A 82 7.43 16.85 9.38
CA ASP A 82 5.97 17.01 9.47
C ASP A 82 5.31 16.13 10.55
N ASN A 83 6.12 15.55 11.44
CA ASN A 83 5.72 14.56 12.45
C ASN A 83 5.12 13.27 11.85
N ASN A 84 5.46 12.94 10.61
CA ASN A 84 5.12 11.65 10.01
C ASN A 84 6.17 10.61 10.42
N ASP A 85 5.79 9.69 11.28
CA ASP A 85 6.63 8.58 11.74
C ASP A 85 6.54 7.33 10.84
N GLY A 86 5.86 7.45 9.71
CA GLY A 86 5.66 6.40 8.73
C GLY A 86 6.78 6.26 7.68
N TRP A 87 7.92 6.94 7.81
CA TRP A 87 9.07 6.77 6.93
C TRP A 87 9.86 5.52 7.32
N PHE A 88 9.91 4.52 6.45
CA PHE A 88 10.46 3.20 6.81
C PHE A 88 11.41 2.62 5.75
N ASN A 89 12.12 1.57 6.18
CA ASN A 89 12.96 0.73 5.33
C ASN A 89 12.18 -0.53 4.94
N PRO A 90 11.94 -0.81 3.65
CA PRO A 90 11.12 -1.93 3.22
C PRO A 90 11.72 -3.31 3.56
N GLU A 91 13.06 -3.45 3.59
CA GLU A 91 13.69 -4.72 3.95
C GLU A 91 13.62 -4.98 5.46
N LEU A 92 13.86 -3.96 6.29
CA LEU A 92 13.69 -4.08 7.73
C LEU A 92 12.21 -4.26 8.13
N LEU A 93 11.29 -3.77 7.30
CA LEU A 93 9.86 -3.99 7.48
C LEU A 93 9.48 -5.47 7.32
N LYS A 94 10.02 -6.20 6.32
CA LYS A 94 9.79 -7.65 6.15
C LYS A 94 10.16 -8.39 7.43
N ILE A 95 11.39 -8.17 7.92
CA ILE A 95 11.91 -8.81 9.14
C ILE A 95 11.05 -8.46 10.37
N THR A 96 10.61 -7.21 10.48
CA THR A 96 9.79 -6.75 11.59
C THR A 96 8.42 -7.41 11.59
N LEU A 97 7.77 -7.49 10.45
CA LEU A 97 6.46 -8.14 10.30
C LEU A 97 6.53 -9.62 10.65
N ASP A 98 7.55 -10.34 10.15
CA ASP A 98 7.75 -11.76 10.46
C ASP A 98 7.88 -11.98 11.99
N LYS A 99 8.72 -11.18 12.64
CA LYS A 99 8.92 -11.25 14.09
C LYS A 99 7.64 -10.91 14.87
N MET A 100 6.94 -9.85 14.48
CA MET A 100 5.72 -9.41 15.15
C MET A 100 4.62 -10.47 15.07
N LEU A 101 4.34 -11.00 13.88
CA LEU A 101 3.29 -11.99 13.71
C LEU A 101 3.64 -13.32 14.39
N LYS A 102 4.90 -13.74 14.28
CA LYS A 102 5.39 -14.94 14.96
C LYS A 102 5.27 -14.82 16.49
N SER A 103 5.57 -13.65 17.05
CA SER A 103 5.56 -13.43 18.51
C SER A 103 4.17 -13.55 19.14
N VAL A 104 3.11 -13.34 18.37
CA VAL A 104 1.71 -13.51 18.82
C VAL A 104 1.10 -14.84 18.43
N GLY A 105 1.83 -15.72 17.74
CA GLY A 105 1.41 -17.10 17.44
C GLY A 105 0.61 -17.25 16.15
N VAL A 106 0.77 -16.36 15.17
CA VAL A 106 0.17 -16.53 13.83
C VAL A 106 0.84 -17.69 13.09
N ASP A 107 0.05 -18.59 12.50
CA ASP A 107 0.54 -19.55 11.51
C ASP A 107 0.62 -18.87 10.16
N ILE A 108 1.84 -18.69 9.64
CA ILE A 108 2.10 -18.02 8.37
C ILE A 108 2.43 -19.07 7.30
N TYR A 109 1.75 -18.99 6.16
CA TYR A 109 1.95 -19.83 4.99
C TYR A 109 2.38 -18.95 3.82
N PHE A 110 3.66 -19.00 3.47
CA PHE A 110 4.23 -18.30 2.31
C PHE A 110 4.11 -19.11 1.03
N GLU A 111 4.19 -18.41 -0.11
CA GLU A 111 4.18 -18.97 -1.46
C GLU A 111 2.94 -19.83 -1.74
N MET A 112 1.79 -19.46 -1.16
CA MET A 112 0.53 -20.17 -1.29
C MET A 112 -0.55 -19.23 -1.85
N GLU A 113 -1.20 -19.64 -2.93
CA GLU A 113 -2.33 -18.91 -3.53
C GLU A 113 -3.65 -19.66 -3.33
N PRO A 114 -4.77 -18.94 -3.10
CA PRO A 114 -6.08 -19.55 -3.05
C PRO A 114 -6.49 -20.00 -4.47
N VAL A 115 -6.89 -21.27 -4.58
CA VAL A 115 -7.28 -21.89 -5.86
C VAL A 115 -8.75 -22.27 -5.90
N LYS A 116 -9.34 -22.62 -4.75
CA LYS A 116 -10.76 -23.01 -4.68
C LYS A 116 -11.36 -22.68 -3.33
N VAL A 117 -12.60 -22.20 -3.34
CA VAL A 117 -13.37 -21.89 -2.13
C VAL A 117 -14.52 -22.90 -2.01
N HIS A 118 -14.59 -23.58 -0.86
CA HIS A 118 -15.63 -24.54 -0.55
C HIS A 118 -16.64 -23.94 0.41
N LYS A 119 -17.90 -23.93 -0.01
CA LYS A 119 -19.01 -23.30 0.70
C LYS A 119 -20.21 -24.23 0.86
N ARG A 120 -21.03 -23.94 1.85
CA ARG A 120 -22.38 -24.51 2.03
C ARG A 120 -23.32 -23.35 2.34
N ASN A 121 -24.28 -23.11 1.46
CA ASN A 121 -25.16 -21.92 1.49
C ASN A 121 -24.33 -20.63 1.53
N SER A 122 -24.61 -19.75 2.46
CA SER A 122 -23.90 -18.47 2.69
C SER A 122 -22.67 -18.58 3.63
N LEU A 123 -22.14 -19.78 3.85
CA LEU A 123 -20.98 -19.99 4.71
C LEU A 123 -19.83 -20.66 3.96
N ILE A 124 -18.66 -20.06 3.97
CA ILE A 124 -17.40 -20.68 3.55
C ILE A 124 -16.99 -21.68 4.64
N LYS A 125 -16.58 -22.87 4.21
CA LYS A 125 -16.14 -23.96 5.12
C LYS A 125 -14.62 -24.07 5.15
N TYR A 126 -13.99 -24.03 3.99
CA TYR A 126 -12.54 -24.05 3.85
C TYR A 126 -12.13 -23.51 2.47
N ILE A 127 -10.86 -23.19 2.36
CA ILE A 127 -10.23 -22.72 1.13
C ILE A 127 -9.05 -23.64 0.83
N ASP A 128 -8.96 -24.07 -0.42
CA ASP A 128 -7.78 -24.77 -0.94
C ASP A 128 -6.77 -23.74 -1.44
N PHE A 129 -5.54 -23.92 -0.99
CA PHE A 129 -4.38 -23.15 -1.39
C PHE A 129 -3.38 -24.07 -2.08
N SER A 130 -2.65 -23.53 -3.04
CA SER A 130 -1.59 -24.26 -3.76
C SER A 130 -0.37 -23.41 -3.98
N SER A 131 0.78 -24.05 -3.93
CA SER A 131 2.04 -23.56 -4.45
C SER A 131 2.50 -24.43 -5.61
N ASN A 132 3.70 -24.20 -6.13
CA ASN A 132 4.30 -25.07 -7.14
C ASN A 132 4.54 -26.52 -6.65
N ILE A 133 4.63 -26.72 -5.33
CA ILE A 133 5.09 -27.98 -4.72
C ILE A 133 4.00 -28.57 -3.81
N LEU A 134 3.23 -27.74 -3.12
CA LEU A 134 2.34 -28.15 -2.03
C LEU A 134 0.91 -27.68 -2.27
N SER A 135 -0.04 -28.43 -1.71
CA SER A 135 -1.44 -28.04 -1.60
C SER A 135 -1.90 -28.17 -0.16
N LEU A 136 -2.74 -27.25 0.29
CA LEU A 136 -3.23 -27.18 1.66
C LEU A 136 -4.68 -26.71 1.69
N SER A 137 -5.53 -27.41 2.45
CA SER A 137 -6.89 -26.94 2.75
C SER A 137 -6.93 -26.34 4.15
N ILE A 138 -7.35 -25.07 4.25
CA ILE A 138 -7.49 -24.36 5.53
C ILE A 138 -8.95 -24.23 5.89
N TYR A 139 -9.33 -24.85 7.01
CA TYR A 139 -10.65 -24.78 7.63
C TYR A 139 -10.71 -23.64 8.63
N SER A 140 -11.71 -22.77 8.54
CA SER A 140 -11.86 -21.64 9.46
C SER A 140 -13.31 -21.28 9.71
N LYS A 141 -13.59 -20.64 10.86
CA LYS A 141 -14.90 -20.07 11.16
C LYS A 141 -15.17 -18.82 10.34
N TYR A 142 -14.17 -17.94 10.20
CA TYR A 142 -14.22 -16.68 9.47
C TYR A 142 -13.06 -16.55 8.48
N PHE A 143 -13.30 -15.81 7.40
CA PHE A 143 -12.33 -15.57 6.33
C PHE A 143 -12.21 -14.08 6.04
N ILE A 144 -10.98 -13.59 5.86
CA ILE A 144 -10.69 -12.23 5.48
C ILE A 144 -9.92 -12.25 4.15
N ASP A 145 -10.48 -11.62 3.12
CA ASP A 145 -9.79 -11.35 1.86
C ASP A 145 -9.05 -10.01 1.96
N SER A 146 -7.76 -10.07 2.19
CA SER A 146 -6.82 -8.93 2.17
C SER A 146 -5.81 -9.01 1.02
N THR A 147 -6.18 -9.71 -0.06
CA THR A 147 -5.35 -9.85 -1.26
C THR A 147 -5.18 -8.52 -2.01
N GLY A 148 -6.00 -7.53 -1.69
CA GLY A 148 -6.09 -6.25 -2.37
C GLY A 148 -6.75 -6.31 -3.75
N ASP A 149 -6.90 -7.50 -4.32
CA ASP A 149 -7.50 -7.75 -5.64
C ASP A 149 -8.84 -8.51 -5.53
N ALA A 150 -9.38 -8.71 -4.30
CA ALA A 150 -10.59 -9.46 -3.99
C ALA A 150 -10.59 -10.89 -4.57
N LYS A 151 -9.46 -11.60 -4.39
CA LYS A 151 -9.24 -12.92 -5.01
C LYS A 151 -10.23 -13.98 -4.53
N ILE A 152 -10.59 -13.99 -3.24
CA ILE A 152 -11.57 -14.93 -2.68
C ILE A 152 -12.96 -14.68 -3.27
N PHE A 153 -13.36 -13.40 -3.35
CA PHE A 153 -14.62 -13.00 -3.97
C PHE A 153 -14.68 -13.41 -5.45
N LYS A 154 -13.55 -13.26 -6.18
CA LYS A 154 -13.44 -13.70 -7.57
C LYS A 154 -13.62 -15.21 -7.72
N LEU A 155 -13.00 -16.03 -6.85
CA LEU A 155 -13.12 -17.48 -6.84
C LEU A 155 -14.55 -17.96 -6.49
N LEU A 156 -15.31 -17.14 -5.78
CA LEU A 156 -16.72 -17.37 -5.48
C LEU A 156 -17.65 -16.95 -6.63
N GLY A 157 -17.11 -16.40 -7.73
CA GLY A 157 -17.91 -15.91 -8.86
C GLY A 157 -18.68 -14.62 -8.56
N GLN A 158 -18.24 -13.85 -7.53
CA GLN A 158 -18.91 -12.63 -7.15
C GLN A 158 -18.69 -11.52 -8.19
N LYS A 159 -19.72 -10.70 -8.41
CA LYS A 159 -19.59 -9.45 -9.16
C LYS A 159 -18.82 -8.41 -8.32
N PHE A 160 -18.16 -7.50 -9.00
CA PHE A 160 -17.45 -6.39 -8.38
C PHE A 160 -18.19 -5.08 -8.62
N TYR A 161 -18.01 -4.15 -7.70
CA TYR A 161 -18.51 -2.80 -7.88
C TYR A 161 -17.77 -2.13 -9.03
N GLN A 162 -18.51 -1.57 -9.98
CA GLN A 162 -17.98 -0.93 -11.18
C GLN A 162 -18.56 0.46 -11.31
N GLU A 163 -17.73 1.39 -11.71
CA GLU A 163 -18.09 2.74 -12.13
C GLU A 163 -17.55 2.99 -13.54
N ASN A 164 -18.22 3.85 -14.30
CA ASN A 164 -17.80 4.23 -15.64
C ASN A 164 -16.64 5.27 -15.63
N GLU A 165 -15.78 5.19 -14.64
CA GLU A 165 -14.62 6.07 -14.50
C GLU A 165 -13.34 5.34 -14.95
N GLU A 166 -12.37 6.14 -15.42
CA GLU A 166 -11.06 5.65 -15.79
C GLU A 166 -10.29 5.14 -14.55
N LYS A 167 -9.72 3.95 -14.64
CA LYS A 167 -8.91 3.38 -13.55
C LYS A 167 -7.63 4.16 -13.34
N GLN A 168 -7.23 4.32 -12.08
CA GLN A 168 -6.00 4.99 -11.72
C GLN A 168 -4.76 4.21 -12.22
N PRO A 169 -3.70 4.90 -12.70
CA PRO A 169 -2.48 4.26 -13.19
C PRO A 169 -1.76 3.51 -12.05
N ALA A 170 -1.18 2.37 -12.38
CA ALA A 170 -0.22 1.70 -11.51
C ALA A 170 1.15 2.41 -11.54
N SER A 171 2.06 2.02 -10.65
CA SER A 171 3.45 2.51 -10.65
C SER A 171 4.41 1.33 -10.54
N LEU A 172 5.57 1.44 -11.18
CA LEU A 172 6.71 0.57 -10.92
C LEU A 172 7.79 1.41 -10.24
N ARG A 173 8.10 1.10 -8.99
CA ARG A 173 9.05 1.86 -8.18
C ARG A 173 10.42 1.20 -8.18
N PHE A 174 11.47 1.96 -7.85
CA PHE A 174 12.82 1.43 -7.80
C PHE A 174 13.66 2.14 -6.73
N LEU A 175 14.78 1.52 -6.38
CA LEU A 175 15.77 2.04 -5.45
C LEU A 175 17.10 2.24 -6.16
N VAL A 176 17.78 3.32 -5.80
CA VAL A 176 19.14 3.65 -6.25
C VAL A 176 20.05 3.75 -5.04
N ALA A 177 21.15 3.02 -5.05
CA ALA A 177 22.14 3.00 -3.99
C ALA A 177 23.41 3.76 -4.35
N ASN A 178 24.25 3.96 -3.33
CA ASN A 178 25.54 4.67 -3.42
C ASN A 178 25.38 6.12 -3.87
N VAL A 179 24.32 6.78 -3.39
CA VAL A 179 24.07 8.21 -3.61
C VAL A 179 24.76 9.01 -2.50
N ASP A 180 25.51 10.05 -2.87
CA ASP A 180 26.03 11.03 -1.92
C ASP A 180 24.91 11.99 -1.49
N ILE A 181 24.27 11.64 -0.37
CA ILE A 181 23.09 12.37 0.14
C ILE A 181 23.42 13.82 0.49
N LYS A 182 24.63 14.10 0.95
CA LYS A 182 25.04 15.48 1.25
C LYS A 182 25.11 16.33 -0.01
N LYS A 183 25.79 15.84 -1.05
CA LYS A 183 25.84 16.54 -2.34
C LYS A 183 24.45 16.69 -2.97
N LEU A 184 23.63 15.65 -2.89
CA LEU A 184 22.26 15.69 -3.39
C LEU A 184 21.43 16.75 -2.64
N LYS A 185 21.50 16.79 -1.31
CA LYS A 185 20.82 17.81 -0.50
C LYS A 185 21.25 19.23 -0.91
N ASP A 186 22.57 19.47 -0.96
CA ASP A 186 23.09 20.79 -1.27
C ASP A 186 22.65 21.23 -2.68
N PHE A 187 22.70 20.33 -3.67
CA PHE A 187 22.20 20.58 -5.02
C PHE A 187 20.69 20.88 -5.05
N LEU A 188 19.87 20.09 -4.35
CA LEU A 188 18.42 20.29 -4.33
C LEU A 188 18.04 21.63 -3.69
N ILE A 189 18.68 22.04 -2.58
CA ILE A 189 18.41 23.31 -1.91
C ILE A 189 18.84 24.51 -2.79
N GLU A 190 19.95 24.37 -3.51
CA GLU A 190 20.43 25.42 -4.42
C GLU A 190 19.51 25.60 -5.62
N THR A 191 19.03 24.47 -6.18
CA THR A 191 18.24 24.43 -7.42
C THR A 191 16.76 24.72 -7.17
N ASP A 192 16.19 24.17 -6.08
CA ASP A 192 14.76 24.31 -5.76
C ASP A 192 14.55 24.99 -4.41
N LYS A 193 13.96 26.19 -4.47
CA LYS A 193 13.65 26.99 -3.28
C LYS A 193 12.24 26.74 -2.74
N ASN A 194 11.44 25.90 -3.41
CA ASN A 194 10.10 25.57 -2.98
C ASN A 194 10.13 24.49 -1.89
N LYS A 195 10.02 24.93 -0.63
CA LYS A 195 10.07 24.05 0.54
C LYS A 195 8.83 23.18 0.73
N ASP A 196 7.75 23.43 -0.02
CA ASP A 196 6.54 22.59 0.04
C ASP A 196 6.74 21.27 -0.71
N VAL A 197 7.65 21.22 -1.68
CA VAL A 197 7.93 20.04 -2.49
C VAL A 197 9.35 19.49 -2.30
N THR A 198 10.33 20.36 -2.04
CA THR A 198 11.73 19.97 -1.77
C THR A 198 12.11 20.35 -0.33
N ASN A 199 12.29 19.34 0.50
CA ASN A 199 12.60 19.56 1.90
C ASN A 199 13.50 18.45 2.46
N PHE A 200 14.03 18.68 3.65
CA PHE A 200 14.89 17.73 4.34
C PHE A 200 14.76 17.87 5.87
N CYS A 201 15.14 16.81 6.56
CA CYS A 201 15.36 16.82 8.01
C CYS A 201 16.63 16.05 8.37
N THR A 202 17.05 16.17 9.63
CA THR A 202 18.12 15.33 10.19
C THR A 202 17.56 14.49 11.32
N TYR A 203 17.74 13.19 11.21
CA TYR A 203 17.31 12.24 12.23
C TYR A 203 18.47 11.31 12.59
N ASN A 204 18.84 11.22 13.87
CA ASN A 204 19.99 10.44 14.36
C ASN A 204 21.29 10.72 13.58
N GLY A 205 21.56 12.00 13.28
CA GLY A 205 22.75 12.43 12.56
C GLY A 205 22.75 12.15 11.04
N LYS A 206 21.68 11.56 10.50
CA LYS A 206 21.52 11.26 9.07
C LYS A 206 20.58 12.25 8.39
N ILE A 207 20.92 12.63 7.16
CA ILE A 207 20.09 13.52 6.35
C ILE A 207 19.02 12.69 5.65
N HIS A 208 17.77 13.12 5.79
CA HIS A 208 16.63 12.61 5.05
C HIS A 208 16.01 13.72 4.22
N LEU A 209 15.71 13.45 2.97
CA LEU A 209 15.20 14.44 2.02
C LEU A 209 14.12 13.84 1.12
N THR A 210 13.30 14.74 0.56
CA THR A 210 12.33 14.42 -0.50
C THR A 210 12.24 15.58 -1.49
N THR A 211 11.95 15.27 -2.74
CA THR A 211 11.43 16.21 -3.73
C THR A 211 10.43 15.51 -4.63
N ALA A 212 9.42 16.24 -5.07
CA ALA A 212 8.36 15.72 -5.92
C ALA A 212 8.01 16.71 -7.02
N TYR A 213 7.70 16.20 -8.18
CA TYR A 213 7.14 16.95 -9.30
C TYR A 213 5.76 16.38 -9.67
N THR A 214 4.80 17.28 -9.67
CA THR A 214 3.49 17.06 -10.30
C THR A 214 3.28 18.10 -11.39
N TRP A 215 2.48 17.82 -12.40
CA TRP A 215 2.23 18.76 -13.50
C TRP A 215 1.66 20.11 -13.05
N ASP A 216 1.00 20.13 -11.89
CA ASP A 216 0.39 21.33 -11.33
C ASP A 216 1.40 22.21 -10.58
N GLU A 217 2.63 21.71 -10.32
CA GLU A 217 3.67 22.44 -9.60
C GLU A 217 4.38 23.40 -10.53
N LYS A 218 3.89 24.64 -10.59
CA LYS A 218 4.42 25.68 -11.49
C LYS A 218 5.81 26.19 -11.09
N ASN A 219 6.14 26.12 -9.81
CA ASN A 219 7.32 26.76 -9.21
C ASN A 219 8.40 25.75 -8.77
N TRP A 220 8.42 24.55 -9.34
CA TRP A 220 9.44 23.56 -9.00
C TRP A 220 10.77 23.90 -9.70
N GLY A 221 11.82 24.16 -8.91
CA GLY A 221 13.13 24.60 -9.41
C GLY A 221 13.86 23.59 -10.27
N LEU A 222 13.53 22.30 -10.16
CA LEU A 222 14.11 21.23 -10.99
C LEU A 222 13.46 21.11 -12.38
N LYS A 223 12.32 21.74 -12.61
CA LYS A 223 11.58 21.65 -13.89
C LYS A 223 12.43 21.95 -15.12
N PRO A 224 13.30 22.98 -15.14
CA PRO A 224 14.17 23.26 -16.29
C PRO A 224 15.11 22.10 -16.66
N LEU A 225 15.52 21.27 -15.71
CA LEU A 225 16.36 20.09 -15.96
C LEU A 225 15.60 19.02 -16.74
N PHE A 226 14.33 18.82 -16.41
CA PHE A 226 13.44 17.89 -17.11
C PHE A 226 13.14 18.39 -18.54
N GLU A 227 12.87 19.68 -18.71
CA GLU A 227 12.66 20.30 -20.02
C GLU A 227 13.90 20.16 -20.91
N LYS A 228 15.08 20.40 -20.37
CA LYS A 228 16.35 20.20 -21.08
C LYS A 228 16.57 18.72 -21.45
N ALA A 229 16.25 17.79 -20.55
CA ALA A 229 16.40 16.36 -20.82
C ALA A 229 15.43 15.87 -21.91
N LEU A 230 14.20 16.40 -21.94
CA LEU A 230 13.24 16.14 -23.03
C LEU A 230 13.75 16.67 -24.37
N GLN A 231 14.27 17.92 -24.42
CA GLN A 231 14.85 18.52 -25.62
C GLN A 231 16.05 17.74 -26.15
N ASN A 232 16.87 17.19 -25.26
CA ASN A 232 18.05 16.39 -25.60
C ASN A 232 17.71 14.92 -25.96
N GLY A 233 16.46 14.47 -25.79
CA GLY A 233 16.06 13.08 -25.97
C GLY A 233 16.52 12.12 -24.85
N ASP A 234 16.99 12.65 -23.72
CA ASP A 234 17.39 11.83 -22.56
C ASP A 234 16.18 11.27 -21.80
N LEU A 235 15.04 11.97 -21.87
CA LEU A 235 13.74 11.56 -21.32
C LEU A 235 12.66 11.63 -22.40
N THR A 236 11.57 10.90 -22.17
CA THR A 236 10.35 10.96 -22.96
C THR A 236 9.22 11.62 -22.16
N PRO A 237 8.12 12.08 -22.78
CA PRO A 237 6.94 12.56 -22.07
C PRO A 237 6.34 11.54 -21.09
N PHE A 238 6.52 10.24 -21.35
CA PHE A 238 6.13 9.17 -20.44
C PHE A 238 6.89 9.25 -19.10
N ASP A 239 8.21 9.52 -19.15
CA ASP A 239 9.08 9.55 -17.99
C ASP A 239 8.81 10.76 -17.09
N THR A 240 8.33 11.86 -17.66
CA THR A 240 8.12 13.14 -16.96
C THR A 240 6.72 13.30 -16.37
N ALA A 241 5.86 12.33 -16.56
CA ALA A 241 4.47 12.41 -16.10
C ALA A 241 4.34 12.60 -14.58
N TYR A 242 5.26 12.05 -13.81
CA TYR A 242 5.37 12.23 -12.36
C TYR A 242 6.79 11.87 -11.92
N PHE A 243 7.33 12.65 -11.02
CA PHE A 243 8.63 12.37 -10.42
C PHE A 243 8.60 12.62 -8.92
N GLN A 244 9.08 11.68 -8.15
CA GLN A 244 9.34 11.85 -6.72
C GLN A 244 10.50 10.97 -6.33
N LEU A 245 11.43 11.55 -5.56
CA LEU A 245 12.48 10.79 -4.89
C LEU A 245 12.52 11.14 -3.41
N PHE A 246 13.00 10.19 -2.60
CA PHE A 246 13.21 10.38 -1.17
C PHE A 246 14.20 9.34 -0.64
N THR A 247 14.87 9.70 0.46
CA THR A 247 15.79 8.79 1.14
C THR A 247 15.04 7.70 1.89
N VAL A 248 15.68 6.53 2.04
CA VAL A 248 15.13 5.38 2.77
C VAL A 248 15.61 5.42 4.22
N ALA A 249 14.71 5.21 5.17
CA ALA A 249 15.03 5.21 6.59
C ALA A 249 16.11 4.16 6.93
N GLY A 250 17.10 4.54 7.74
CA GLY A 250 18.16 3.63 8.21
C GLY A 250 19.12 3.10 7.14
N ALA A 251 19.04 3.59 5.89
CA ALA A 251 19.89 3.15 4.79
C ALA A 251 20.68 4.33 4.20
N ASP A 252 21.97 4.39 4.47
CA ASP A 252 22.84 5.46 3.96
C ASP A 252 23.00 5.33 2.44
N GLY A 253 22.88 6.46 1.73
CA GLY A 253 23.04 6.50 0.29
C GLY A 253 21.97 5.76 -0.51
N LEU A 254 20.84 5.36 0.11
CA LEU A 254 19.74 4.70 -0.58
C LEU A 254 18.60 5.71 -0.82
N VAL A 255 18.19 5.84 -2.07
CA VAL A 255 17.12 6.73 -2.54
C VAL A 255 16.05 5.91 -3.24
N ALA A 256 14.80 6.14 -2.86
CA ALA A 256 13.62 5.53 -3.46
C ALA A 256 12.98 6.48 -4.46
N PHE A 257 12.45 5.92 -5.55
CA PHE A 257 11.75 6.65 -6.61
C PHE A 257 10.30 6.18 -6.72
N ASN A 258 9.35 7.12 -6.61
CA ASN A 258 7.93 6.88 -6.82
C ASN A 258 7.52 7.21 -8.27
N CYS A 259 8.23 6.63 -9.21
CA CYS A 259 8.04 6.71 -10.66
C CYS A 259 8.71 5.50 -11.33
N PRO A 260 8.42 5.21 -12.61
CA PRO A 260 7.41 5.80 -13.46
C PRO A 260 5.97 5.31 -13.15
N ARG A 261 4.99 5.95 -13.77
CA ARG A 261 3.61 5.48 -13.79
C ARG A 261 3.33 4.68 -15.05
N LEU A 262 2.66 3.52 -14.89
CA LEU A 262 2.15 2.73 -16.00
C LEU A 262 0.84 3.38 -16.47
N ARG A 263 0.83 3.90 -17.69
CA ARG A 263 -0.31 4.61 -18.30
C ARG A 263 -0.71 3.95 -19.61
N ASN A 264 -1.93 4.22 -20.04
CA ASN A 264 -2.43 3.88 -21.38
C ASN A 264 -2.33 2.39 -21.73
N PHE A 265 -2.68 1.50 -20.81
CA PHE A 265 -2.74 0.07 -21.05
C PHE A 265 -4.14 -0.48 -20.71
N ASP A 266 -4.57 -1.49 -21.45
CA ASP A 266 -5.81 -2.20 -21.14
C ASP A 266 -5.57 -3.18 -19.97
N VAL A 267 -6.20 -2.91 -18.85
CA VAL A 267 -6.13 -3.77 -17.65
C VAL A 267 -6.72 -5.17 -17.87
N ASN A 268 -7.53 -5.35 -18.93
CA ASN A 268 -8.14 -6.63 -19.27
C ASN A 268 -7.28 -7.45 -20.24
N SER A 269 -6.24 -6.84 -20.82
CA SER A 269 -5.28 -7.50 -21.70
C SER A 269 -4.00 -7.88 -20.95
N PRO A 270 -3.75 -9.16 -20.66
CA PRO A 270 -2.50 -9.58 -20.01
C PRO A 270 -1.25 -9.21 -20.78
N LEU A 271 -1.31 -9.22 -22.12
CA LEU A 271 -0.19 -8.85 -22.97
C LEU A 271 0.10 -7.35 -22.89
N ASP A 272 -0.95 -6.53 -22.96
CA ASP A 272 -0.80 -5.08 -22.87
C ASP A 272 -0.26 -4.63 -21.49
N TYR A 273 -0.76 -5.25 -20.44
CA TYR A 273 -0.20 -5.04 -19.10
C TYR A 273 1.28 -5.46 -18.99
N SER A 274 1.68 -6.56 -19.64
CA SER A 274 3.08 -7.01 -19.68
C SER A 274 3.96 -6.01 -20.43
N ASN A 275 3.49 -5.49 -21.57
CA ASN A 275 4.18 -4.45 -22.33
C ASN A 275 4.35 -3.17 -21.52
N ALA A 276 3.32 -2.76 -20.78
CA ALA A 276 3.40 -1.60 -19.89
C ALA A 276 4.47 -1.78 -18.78
N ILE A 277 4.64 -2.98 -18.25
CA ILE A 277 5.70 -3.28 -17.26
C ILE A 277 7.10 -3.22 -17.93
N ILE A 278 7.25 -3.71 -19.15
CA ILE A 278 8.50 -3.65 -19.90
C ILE A 278 8.88 -2.19 -20.15
N GLU A 279 7.95 -1.38 -20.69
CA GLU A 279 8.15 0.06 -20.91
C GLU A 279 8.51 0.80 -19.59
N ALA A 280 7.87 0.44 -18.49
CA ALA A 280 8.20 1.04 -17.19
C ALA A 280 9.64 0.73 -16.75
N ARG A 281 10.20 -0.45 -17.06
CA ARG A 281 11.61 -0.76 -16.77
C ARG A 281 12.56 0.04 -17.65
N GLU A 282 12.23 0.25 -18.91
CA GLU A 282 12.99 1.14 -19.80
C GLU A 282 12.96 2.57 -19.31
N ALA A 283 11.78 3.06 -18.88
CA ALA A 283 11.62 4.38 -18.24
C ALA A 283 12.47 4.52 -16.96
N ILE A 284 12.50 3.48 -16.11
CA ILE A 284 13.38 3.47 -14.92
C ILE A 284 14.84 3.67 -15.34
N TYR A 285 15.30 3.00 -16.37
CA TYR A 285 16.67 3.15 -16.83
C TYR A 285 16.95 4.55 -17.38
N ARG A 286 16.04 5.14 -18.17
CA ARG A 286 16.16 6.52 -18.65
C ARG A 286 16.19 7.53 -17.49
N ILE A 287 15.28 7.39 -16.52
CA ILE A 287 15.22 8.23 -15.31
C ILE A 287 16.51 8.09 -14.50
N PHE A 288 17.05 6.88 -14.37
CA PHE A 288 18.33 6.67 -13.68
C PHE A 288 19.50 7.37 -14.40
N LEU A 289 19.61 7.26 -15.70
CA LEU A 289 20.63 7.97 -16.49
C LEU A 289 20.44 9.50 -16.40
N PHE A 290 19.20 9.97 -16.39
CA PHE A 290 18.87 11.39 -16.22
C PHE A 290 19.38 11.92 -14.89
N VAL A 291 19.09 11.25 -13.76
CA VAL A 291 19.59 11.74 -12.45
C VAL A 291 21.11 11.66 -12.36
N LYS A 292 21.76 10.69 -12.98
CA LYS A 292 23.23 10.65 -13.07
C LYS A 292 23.84 11.80 -13.86
N LYS A 293 23.16 12.25 -14.91
CA LYS A 293 23.64 13.30 -15.82
C LYS A 293 23.36 14.71 -15.29
N TYR A 294 22.19 14.90 -14.68
CA TYR A 294 21.67 16.23 -14.36
C TYR A 294 21.67 16.59 -12.87
N PHE A 295 21.74 15.60 -11.99
CA PHE A 295 21.74 15.82 -10.54
C PHE A 295 23.15 15.64 -9.97
N LYS A 296 23.44 16.27 -8.83
CA LYS A 296 24.65 16.01 -8.05
C LYS A 296 24.39 14.91 -7.02
N GLY A 297 25.43 14.14 -6.73
CA GLY A 297 25.38 13.04 -5.76
C GLY A 297 25.06 11.68 -6.35
N PHE A 298 24.71 11.58 -7.64
CA PHE A 298 24.43 10.32 -8.33
C PHE A 298 25.61 9.78 -9.17
N GLU A 299 26.79 10.40 -9.10
CA GLU A 299 27.94 10.08 -9.95
C GLU A 299 28.31 8.59 -9.89
N ASN A 300 28.33 8.03 -8.67
CA ASN A 300 28.69 6.64 -8.39
C ASN A 300 27.48 5.73 -8.12
N ALA A 301 26.28 6.25 -8.31
CA ALA A 301 25.07 5.54 -8.00
C ALA A 301 24.77 4.40 -8.98
N TYR A 302 24.02 3.40 -8.51
CA TYR A 302 23.52 2.27 -9.31
C TYR A 302 22.09 1.88 -8.88
N ILE A 303 21.33 1.29 -9.81
CA ILE A 303 20.01 0.73 -9.49
C ILE A 303 20.22 -0.49 -8.60
N SER A 304 19.73 -0.43 -7.37
CA SER A 304 19.86 -1.54 -6.41
C SER A 304 18.67 -2.48 -6.44
N ASN A 305 17.47 -1.99 -6.72
CA ASN A 305 16.26 -2.79 -6.75
C ASN A 305 15.18 -2.15 -7.64
N ILE A 306 14.45 -2.97 -8.39
CA ILE A 306 13.18 -2.62 -9.04
C ILE A 306 12.09 -3.42 -8.33
N ALA A 307 10.98 -2.78 -7.99
CA ALA A 307 9.88 -3.43 -7.28
C ALA A 307 9.43 -4.73 -7.97
N PRO A 308 9.43 -5.88 -7.28
CA PRO A 308 8.99 -7.15 -7.87
C PRO A 308 7.49 -7.19 -8.17
N ILE A 309 6.71 -6.33 -7.51
CA ILE A 309 5.27 -6.18 -7.78
C ILE A 309 4.93 -4.73 -8.12
N THR A 310 4.00 -4.54 -9.05
CA THR A 310 3.51 -3.21 -9.41
C THR A 310 2.60 -2.63 -8.33
N GLY A 311 2.77 -1.35 -8.04
CA GLY A 311 1.94 -0.59 -7.12
C GLY A 311 0.59 -0.26 -7.75
N LYS A 312 -0.37 -1.15 -7.65
CA LYS A 312 -1.74 -0.96 -8.14
C LYS A 312 -2.54 -0.15 -7.12
N ARG A 313 -3.07 1.00 -7.54
CA ARG A 313 -3.91 1.87 -6.70
C ARG A 313 -5.33 1.35 -6.59
N GLU A 314 -5.84 0.86 -7.69
CA GLU A 314 -7.21 0.39 -7.83
C GLU A 314 -7.25 -0.96 -8.54
N THR A 315 -8.11 -1.87 -8.03
CA THR A 315 -8.39 -3.17 -8.62
C THR A 315 -9.87 -3.50 -8.42
N ASN A 316 -10.22 -4.74 -8.10
CA ASN A 316 -11.60 -5.13 -7.81
C ASN A 316 -12.03 -4.61 -6.44
N LYS A 317 -13.18 -3.96 -6.39
CA LYS A 317 -13.88 -3.55 -5.16
C LYS A 317 -15.08 -4.46 -4.95
N ILE A 318 -15.26 -4.95 -3.73
CA ILE A 318 -16.37 -5.85 -3.43
C ILE A 318 -17.72 -5.13 -3.47
N ILE A 319 -18.78 -5.88 -3.73
CA ILE A 319 -20.14 -5.45 -3.39
C ILE A 319 -20.35 -5.85 -1.92
N ALA A 320 -20.20 -4.86 -1.03
CA ALA A 320 -20.35 -5.02 0.41
C ALA A 320 -21.82 -4.93 0.86
N LYS A 321 -22.09 -5.17 2.13
CA LYS A 321 -23.41 -4.90 2.71
C LYS A 321 -23.82 -3.44 2.53
N LYS A 322 -22.86 -2.52 2.73
CA LYS A 322 -23.01 -1.10 2.42
C LYS A 322 -21.83 -0.64 1.57
N GLN A 323 -22.13 0.01 0.44
CA GLN A 323 -21.13 0.66 -0.38
C GLN A 323 -20.82 2.04 0.22
N TYR A 324 -19.56 2.31 0.56
CA TYR A 324 -19.14 3.60 1.11
C TYR A 324 -18.97 4.63 0.00
N THR A 325 -19.60 5.78 0.15
CA THR A 325 -19.67 6.81 -0.88
C THR A 325 -19.16 8.17 -0.37
N ILE A 326 -19.01 9.12 -1.29
CA ILE A 326 -18.60 10.49 -0.96
C ILE A 326 -19.56 11.16 0.03
N GLU A 327 -20.85 10.80 0.01
CA GLU A 327 -21.82 11.33 0.95
C GLU A 327 -21.59 10.77 2.36
N ASP A 328 -21.17 9.50 2.48
CA ASP A 328 -20.83 8.90 3.77
C ASP A 328 -19.64 9.55 4.45
N MET A 329 -18.71 10.14 3.69
CA MET A 329 -17.55 10.88 4.25
C MET A 329 -17.96 12.16 5.00
N LYS A 330 -19.19 12.65 4.82
CA LYS A 330 -19.71 13.85 5.47
C LYS A 330 -20.45 13.55 6.77
N ASN A 331 -20.69 12.26 7.06
CA ASN A 331 -21.44 11.85 8.23
C ASN A 331 -20.63 12.04 9.52
N GLU A 332 -21.34 12.30 10.60
CA GLU A 332 -20.78 12.29 11.94
C GLU A 332 -20.27 10.91 12.34
N MET A 333 -19.46 10.86 13.40
CA MET A 333 -18.90 9.61 13.91
C MET A 333 -20.00 8.62 14.29
N PRO A 334 -20.04 7.43 13.70
CA PRO A 334 -20.99 6.40 14.07
C PRO A 334 -20.65 5.80 15.46
N GLU A 335 -21.59 5.05 16.03
CA GLU A 335 -21.40 4.41 17.34
C GLU A 335 -20.22 3.42 17.36
N GLU A 336 -20.02 2.64 16.28
CA GLU A 336 -18.94 1.66 16.16
C GLU A 336 -18.10 1.90 14.88
N PRO A 337 -17.22 2.91 14.88
CA PRO A 337 -16.33 3.15 13.74
C PRO A 337 -15.21 2.10 13.68
N ILE A 338 -14.90 1.64 12.48
CA ILE A 338 -13.76 0.77 12.21
C ILE A 338 -12.50 1.59 11.92
N LEU A 339 -12.67 2.79 11.40
CA LEU A 339 -11.59 3.67 10.98
C LEU A 339 -12.03 5.12 11.15
N CYS A 340 -11.10 5.97 11.58
CA CYS A 340 -11.14 7.41 11.43
C CYS A 340 -9.99 7.84 10.52
N GLY A 341 -10.26 8.69 9.54
CA GLY A 341 -9.26 9.25 8.65
C GLY A 341 -9.59 10.68 8.24
N ASP A 342 -8.57 11.41 7.81
CA ASP A 342 -8.69 12.76 7.25
C ASP A 342 -7.85 12.92 5.99
N TYR A 343 -7.20 11.82 5.54
CA TYR A 343 -6.39 11.85 4.32
C TYR A 343 -7.25 12.28 3.13
N PRO A 344 -6.77 13.24 2.31
CA PRO A 344 -7.54 13.76 1.20
C PRO A 344 -7.84 12.67 0.16
N ILE A 345 -8.87 12.92 -0.65
CA ILE A 345 -9.18 12.08 -1.81
C ILE A 345 -8.08 12.29 -2.84
N ASP A 346 -7.18 11.29 -2.94
CA ASP A 346 -6.04 11.30 -3.85
C ASP A 346 -6.31 10.40 -5.04
N ILE A 347 -6.65 11.03 -6.18
CA ILE A 347 -6.95 10.35 -7.44
C ILE A 347 -5.89 10.72 -8.46
N HIS A 348 -5.23 9.71 -9.01
CA HIS A 348 -4.30 9.85 -10.12
C HIS A 348 -5.00 9.58 -11.45
N SER A 349 -4.84 10.48 -12.44
CA SER A 349 -5.42 10.33 -13.77
C SER A 349 -4.38 9.82 -14.78
N ASN A 350 -4.86 9.15 -15.83
CA ASN A 350 -4.05 8.80 -17.00
C ASN A 350 -3.87 9.97 -17.99
N LYS A 351 -4.80 10.93 -18.01
CA LYS A 351 -4.84 12.02 -19.03
C LYS A 351 -4.17 13.30 -18.54
N LYS A 352 -4.36 13.64 -17.30
CA LYS A 352 -3.74 14.79 -16.62
C LYS A 352 -3.47 14.39 -15.17
N ASP A 353 -2.80 15.29 -14.49
CA ASP A 353 -2.48 15.13 -13.09
C ASP A 353 -3.67 14.74 -12.26
N GLY A 354 -3.40 13.88 -11.29
CA GLY A 354 -4.39 13.48 -10.32
C GLY A 354 -4.94 14.69 -9.57
N SER A 355 -6.18 14.62 -9.14
CA SER A 355 -6.75 15.61 -8.25
C SER A 355 -6.58 15.17 -6.81
N ILE A 356 -6.02 16.06 -6.01
CA ILE A 356 -6.08 15.94 -4.55
C ILE A 356 -7.25 16.82 -4.11
N LEU A 357 -8.35 16.19 -3.73
CA LEU A 357 -9.51 16.88 -3.20
C LEU A 357 -9.44 16.84 -1.68
N LYS A 358 -9.34 18.00 -1.05
CA LYS A 358 -9.39 18.09 0.42
C LYS A 358 -10.73 17.53 0.92
N THR A 359 -10.67 16.70 1.94
CA THR A 359 -11.84 16.28 2.70
C THR A 359 -12.26 17.42 3.62
N ASN A 360 -13.56 17.55 3.90
CA ASN A 360 -14.09 18.56 4.81
C ASN A 360 -13.97 18.13 6.29
N GLY A 361 -12.83 17.57 6.67
CA GLY A 361 -12.59 17.07 8.02
C GLY A 361 -12.41 15.56 8.08
N LYS A 362 -12.66 15.00 9.26
CA LYS A 362 -12.56 13.57 9.51
C LYS A 362 -13.71 12.80 8.89
N TYR A 363 -13.44 11.59 8.45
CA TYR A 363 -14.44 10.64 7.95
C TYR A 363 -14.28 9.29 8.65
N TYR A 364 -15.36 8.53 8.70
CA TYR A 364 -15.45 7.29 9.47
C TYR A 364 -15.97 6.15 8.59
N LEU A 365 -15.35 4.99 8.71
CA LEU A 365 -15.80 3.78 8.04
C LEU A 365 -16.44 2.82 9.04
N THR A 366 -17.54 2.18 8.67
CA THR A 366 -18.17 1.11 9.43
C THR A 366 -17.84 -0.27 8.87
N ILE A 367 -18.09 -1.30 9.67
CA ILE A 367 -17.83 -2.70 9.30
C ILE A 367 -18.59 -3.13 8.04
N ASP A 368 -19.78 -2.60 7.78
CA ASP A 368 -20.64 -3.00 6.68
C ASP A 368 -20.00 -2.83 5.29
N SER A 369 -19.07 -1.89 5.15
CA SER A 369 -18.32 -1.69 3.91
C SER A 369 -17.20 -2.72 3.70
N LEU A 370 -16.92 -3.54 4.70
CA LEU A 370 -15.94 -4.61 4.68
C LEU A 370 -16.59 -6.01 4.70
N MET A 371 -17.90 -6.11 4.94
CA MET A 371 -18.64 -7.36 4.99
C MET A 371 -19.13 -7.78 3.61
N SER A 372 -18.95 -9.07 3.27
CA SER A 372 -19.60 -9.64 2.09
C SER A 372 -21.11 -9.50 2.17
N LYS A 373 -21.74 -9.11 1.06
CA LYS A 373 -23.21 -9.08 0.96
C LYS A 373 -23.83 -10.50 1.01
N ASP A 374 -23.14 -11.51 0.43
CA ASP A 374 -23.69 -12.84 0.19
C ASP A 374 -23.16 -13.92 1.14
N TYR A 375 -22.03 -13.67 1.82
CA TYR A 375 -21.40 -14.64 2.72
C TYR A 375 -21.25 -14.08 4.12
N ASN A 376 -21.87 -14.76 5.10
CA ASN A 376 -21.93 -14.27 6.49
C ASN A 376 -20.60 -14.32 7.25
N ASN A 377 -19.64 -15.11 6.75
CA ASN A 377 -18.32 -15.27 7.39
C ASN A 377 -17.15 -14.85 6.48
N LEU A 378 -17.42 -13.98 5.48
CA LEU A 378 -16.39 -13.43 4.61
C LEU A 378 -16.35 -11.91 4.71
N TYR A 379 -15.15 -11.39 4.92
CA TYR A 379 -14.83 -9.97 5.00
C TYR A 379 -13.75 -9.60 3.97
N ALA A 380 -13.74 -8.34 3.55
CA ALA A 380 -12.61 -7.73 2.86
C ALA A 380 -11.85 -6.81 3.82
N ALA A 381 -10.55 -6.64 3.62
CA ALA A 381 -9.76 -5.63 4.33
C ALA A 381 -8.68 -5.05 3.41
N GLY A 382 -8.66 -3.72 3.29
CA GLY A 382 -7.74 -3.00 2.42
C GLY A 382 -8.41 -2.39 1.18
N ARG A 383 -7.64 -2.18 0.10
CA ARG A 383 -8.12 -1.44 -1.09
C ARG A 383 -9.26 -2.12 -1.87
N ASN A 384 -9.57 -3.38 -1.58
CA ASN A 384 -10.69 -4.14 -2.15
C ASN A 384 -12.02 -3.95 -1.44
N LEU A 385 -12.09 -3.02 -0.48
CA LEU A 385 -13.31 -2.68 0.27
C LEU A 385 -14.48 -2.29 -0.65
N GLY A 386 -15.69 -2.30 -0.11
CA GLY A 386 -16.91 -1.80 -0.77
C GLY A 386 -16.98 -0.28 -0.69
N ALA A 387 -16.44 0.41 -1.70
CA ALA A 387 -16.42 1.87 -1.77
C ALA A 387 -16.51 2.36 -3.22
N ASP A 388 -16.93 3.61 -3.43
CA ASP A 388 -16.82 4.27 -4.72
C ASP A 388 -15.35 4.62 -5.05
N ASN A 389 -15.05 5.06 -6.29
CA ASN A 389 -13.69 5.36 -6.73
C ASN A 389 -13.08 6.53 -5.96
N ARG A 390 -13.87 7.54 -5.61
CA ARG A 390 -13.40 8.75 -4.92
C ARG A 390 -13.02 8.43 -3.48
N THR A 391 -13.91 7.81 -2.75
CA THR A 391 -13.67 7.47 -1.35
C THR A 391 -12.56 6.42 -1.21
N GLN A 392 -12.47 5.47 -2.14
CA GLN A 392 -11.36 4.52 -2.19
C GLN A 392 -10.00 5.23 -2.34
N GLY A 393 -9.95 6.37 -3.05
CA GLY A 393 -8.75 7.21 -3.16
C GLY A 393 -8.20 7.67 -1.80
N ALA A 394 -9.07 7.99 -0.83
CA ALA A 394 -8.71 8.36 0.53
C ALA A 394 -8.48 7.16 1.45
N LEU A 395 -9.31 6.10 1.28
CA LEU A 395 -9.33 4.95 2.19
C LEU A 395 -8.18 3.95 1.96
N ARG A 396 -7.55 3.93 0.78
CA ARG A 396 -6.54 2.94 0.39
C ARG A 396 -5.13 3.18 0.94
N ILE A 397 -4.89 4.29 1.66
CA ILE A 397 -3.58 4.52 2.26
C ILE A 397 -3.25 3.44 3.30
N GLU A 398 -1.98 3.17 3.49
CA GLU A 398 -1.50 2.04 4.29
C GLU A 398 -2.04 2.07 5.73
N LYS A 399 -2.05 3.24 6.38
CA LYS A 399 -2.55 3.41 7.75
C LYS A 399 -4.03 3.04 7.85
N ASN A 400 -4.86 3.54 6.92
CA ASN A 400 -6.28 3.21 6.86
C ASN A 400 -6.51 1.71 6.60
N CYS A 401 -5.70 1.09 5.72
CA CYS A 401 -5.74 -0.35 5.49
C CYS A 401 -5.40 -1.16 6.75
N MET A 402 -4.41 -0.71 7.55
CA MET A 402 -4.10 -1.34 8.84
C MET A 402 -5.27 -1.25 9.81
N SER A 403 -5.91 -0.08 9.92
CA SER A 403 -7.09 0.11 10.77
C SER A 403 -8.27 -0.77 10.35
N MET A 404 -8.49 -0.96 9.03
CA MET A 404 -9.50 -1.90 8.53
C MET A 404 -9.20 -3.35 8.98
N GLY A 405 -7.97 -3.81 8.81
CA GLY A 405 -7.57 -5.17 9.21
C GLY A 405 -7.73 -5.39 10.71
N GLU A 406 -7.27 -4.44 11.52
CA GLU A 406 -7.43 -4.46 12.98
C GLU A 406 -8.90 -4.47 13.37
N GLY A 407 -9.71 -3.57 12.79
CA GLY A 407 -11.14 -3.43 13.10
C GLY A 407 -11.96 -4.66 12.74
N VAL A 408 -11.72 -5.29 11.57
CA VAL A 408 -12.38 -6.55 11.18
C VAL A 408 -12.07 -7.65 12.19
N SER A 409 -10.82 -7.77 12.63
CA SER A 409 -10.42 -8.79 13.60
C SER A 409 -11.07 -8.61 14.96
N LYS A 410 -11.15 -7.37 15.45
CA LYS A 410 -11.86 -7.04 16.69
C LYS A 410 -13.36 -7.31 16.59
N HIS A 411 -13.96 -6.99 15.44
CA HIS A 411 -15.36 -7.30 15.18
C HIS A 411 -15.63 -8.81 15.21
N ILE A 412 -14.83 -9.63 14.53
CA ILE A 412 -14.94 -11.08 14.55
C ILE A 412 -14.73 -11.63 15.97
N TYR A 413 -13.77 -11.09 16.71
CA TYR A 413 -13.54 -11.48 18.10
C TYR A 413 -14.78 -11.22 18.98
N LYS A 414 -15.43 -10.06 18.83
CA LYS A 414 -16.70 -9.78 19.52
C LYS A 414 -17.76 -10.83 19.19
N ILE A 415 -17.98 -11.14 17.90
CA ILE A 415 -18.96 -12.14 17.49
C ILE A 415 -18.67 -13.51 18.11
N LEU A 416 -17.40 -13.95 18.11
CA LEU A 416 -17.03 -15.27 18.62
C LEU A 416 -17.17 -15.39 20.15
N ASN A 417 -17.11 -14.30 20.90
CA ASN A 417 -17.14 -14.32 22.37
C ASN A 417 -18.47 -13.85 22.97
N PHE A 418 -19.33 -13.14 22.22
CA PHE A 418 -20.61 -12.64 22.72
C PHE A 418 -21.83 -13.42 22.17
N ILE A 419 -21.62 -14.39 21.28
CA ILE A 419 -22.69 -15.28 20.76
C ILE A 419 -22.66 -16.65 21.48
N ASN A 420 -21.87 -16.81 22.55
CA ASN A 420 -21.87 -18.00 23.41
C ASN A 420 -22.73 -17.77 24.65
#